data_40e98822292892c29497cee78f6b8eaa
#
_entry.id   40e98822292892c29497cee78f6b8eaa
#
_cell.length_a   1.000
_cell.length_b   1.000
_cell.length_c   1.000
_cell.angle_alpha   90.00
_cell.angle_beta   90.00
_cell.angle_gamma   90.00
#
_symmetry.space_group_name_H-M   'P 1'
#
loop_
_entity.id
_entity.type
_entity.pdbx_description
1 polymer ?
#
loop_
_entity_poly.entity_id
_entity_poly.type
_entity_poly.pdbx_seq_one_letter_code
_entity_poly.pdbx_strand_id
1 'polypeptide(L)'
;MGCTMHDAEHSTEQPETAYSGEAESSGPEYQNFAAELETQKMAFAELNDQHLRLAADFENFKKRSAREREAYISLANERFAIDILEVVDNFERALKADDTHLREGIQQIQQLLNTQLLRNGITPLDAQKKQFNPAEHEAIAHVTSDEPAGTVIDEVSRGYRMHDKVIRYAKVAVSKGNNNNQEV
;
A
#
# COMPACT_ATOMS: atom_id res chain seq x y z
N MET A 1 -56.80 -43.08 14.40
CA MET A 1 -56.67 -44.29 13.57
C MET A 1 -55.20 -44.58 13.50
N GLY A 2 -54.59 -45.43 14.22
CA GLY A 2 -54.96 -46.81 14.57
C GLY A 2 -54.03 -47.75 13.84
N CYS A 3 -53.40 -48.53 14.62
CA CYS A 3 -52.79 -49.84 14.41
C CYS A 3 -51.27 -49.85 14.55
N THR A 4 -50.81 -50.39 15.65
CA THR A 4 -50.63 -51.71 16.26
C THR A 4 -49.31 -52.38 15.87
N MET A 5 -48.48 -52.52 16.92
CA MET A 5 -47.78 -53.70 17.41
C MET A 5 -47.33 -54.76 16.40
N HIS A 6 -46.04 -55.06 16.46
CA HIS A 6 -45.67 -56.48 16.56
C HIS A 6 -44.33 -56.63 17.29
N ASP A 7 -44.39 -57.32 18.43
CA ASP A 7 -43.27 -57.86 19.16
C ASP A 7 -42.58 -58.94 18.34
N ALA A 8 -41.27 -59.02 18.38
CA ALA A 8 -40.55 -60.25 18.19
C ALA A 8 -39.29 -60.25 19.01
N GLU A 9 -39.35 -60.78 20.19
CA GLU A 9 -38.22 -61.25 20.99
C GLU A 9 -37.37 -62.21 20.15
N HIS A 10 -36.12 -61.94 19.97
CA HIS A 10 -35.14 -62.99 19.64
C HIS A 10 -33.96 -62.85 20.59
N SER A 11 -34.04 -63.61 21.65
CA SER A 11 -32.98 -64.01 22.55
C SER A 11 -31.91 -64.75 21.76
N THR A 12 -30.71 -64.19 21.64
CA THR A 12 -29.51 -64.94 21.29
C THR A 12 -28.44 -64.62 22.32
N GLU A 13 -28.27 -65.58 23.21
CA GLU A 13 -27.14 -65.71 24.12
C GLU A 13 -25.85 -65.60 23.33
N GLN A 14 -25.07 -64.60 23.64
CA GLN A 14 -23.63 -64.50 23.24
C GLN A 14 -22.80 -65.10 24.37
N PRO A 15 -21.84 -65.96 24.08
CA PRO A 15 -20.99 -66.52 25.12
C PRO A 15 -20.00 -65.37 25.52
N GLU A 16 -20.00 -65.05 26.79
CA GLU A 16 -18.94 -64.30 27.43
C GLU A 16 -17.61 -65.06 27.28
N THR A 17 -16.86 -64.75 26.27
CA THR A 17 -15.45 -65.04 26.28
C THR A 17 -14.77 -63.93 27.10
N ALA A 18 -14.60 -64.24 28.37
CA ALA A 18 -13.70 -63.48 29.26
C ALA A 18 -12.30 -63.51 28.65
N TYR A 19 -11.95 -62.47 27.94
CA TYR A 19 -10.57 -62.19 27.53
C TYR A 19 -9.86 -61.61 28.74
N SER A 20 -9.40 -62.49 29.65
CA SER A 20 -8.43 -62.18 30.66
C SER A 20 -7.06 -62.07 29.97
N GLY A 21 -6.90 -61.03 29.20
CA GLY A 21 -5.60 -60.58 28.71
C GLY A 21 -4.97 -59.74 29.78
N GLU A 22 -4.40 -60.31 30.79
CA GLU A 22 -3.40 -59.67 31.62
C GLU A 22 -2.29 -59.20 30.68
N ALA A 23 -2.28 -57.89 30.47
CA ALA A 23 -1.23 -57.25 29.68
C ALA A 23 0.09 -57.35 30.41
N GLU A 24 0.88 -58.36 30.11
CA GLU A 24 2.32 -58.35 30.31
C GLU A 24 2.96 -57.23 29.41
N SER A 25 2.74 -55.94 29.80
CA SER A 25 3.33 -54.81 29.12
C SER A 25 4.38 -54.12 30.02
N SER A 26 5.11 -54.87 30.80
CA SER A 26 6.13 -54.31 31.69
C SER A 26 7.55 -54.66 31.27
N GLY A 27 7.83 -54.84 30.01
CA GLY A 27 9.19 -54.92 29.53
C GLY A 27 9.93 -53.59 29.60
N PRO A 28 11.23 -53.57 29.84
CA PRO A 28 12.04 -52.34 29.92
C PRO A 28 11.89 -51.43 28.69
N GLU A 29 11.57 -52.01 27.55
CA GLU A 29 11.34 -51.25 26.28
C GLU A 29 10.06 -50.38 26.36
N TYR A 30 8.95 -50.89 26.92
CA TYR A 30 7.74 -50.12 27.09
C TYR A 30 7.89 -48.94 28.07
N GLN A 31 8.69 -49.09 29.10
CA GLN A 31 9.01 -48.01 30.06
C GLN A 31 9.86 -46.92 29.39
N ASN A 32 10.80 -47.30 28.51
CA ASN A 32 11.57 -46.34 27.77
C ASN A 32 10.72 -45.57 26.76
N PHE A 33 9.83 -46.24 26.03
CA PHE A 33 8.92 -45.57 25.08
C PHE A 33 7.91 -44.67 25.81
N ALA A 34 7.43 -45.06 26.99
CA ALA A 34 6.53 -44.22 27.77
C ALA A 34 7.26 -42.97 28.28
N ALA A 35 8.49 -43.09 28.73
CA ALA A 35 9.30 -41.95 29.16
C ALA A 35 9.65 -41.01 27.98
N GLU A 36 9.96 -41.58 26.84
CA GLU A 36 10.22 -40.78 25.63
C GLU A 36 8.97 -40.05 25.15
N LEU A 37 7.81 -40.71 25.18
CA LEU A 37 6.51 -40.09 24.82
C LEU A 37 6.18 -38.92 25.77
N GLU A 38 6.39 -39.05 27.07
CA GLU A 38 6.16 -37.96 28.02
C GLU A 38 7.15 -36.80 27.79
N THR A 39 8.42 -37.10 27.50
CA THR A 39 9.40 -36.08 27.13
C THR A 39 8.99 -35.31 25.88
N GLN A 40 8.53 -36.01 24.86
CA GLN A 40 8.02 -35.44 23.60
C GLN A 40 6.78 -34.56 23.84
N LYS A 41 5.84 -35.03 24.69
CA LYS A 41 4.65 -34.26 25.06
C LYS A 41 5.01 -32.95 25.78
N MET A 42 5.98 -33.00 26.71
CA MET A 42 6.45 -31.80 27.43
C MET A 42 7.11 -30.82 26.45
N ALA A 43 7.98 -31.31 25.58
CA ALA A 43 8.63 -30.47 24.56
C ALA A 43 7.61 -29.85 23.59
N PHE A 44 6.59 -30.59 23.19
CA PHE A 44 5.50 -30.10 22.36
C PHE A 44 4.68 -29.02 23.08
N ALA A 45 4.34 -29.25 24.34
CA ALA A 45 3.59 -28.27 25.15
C ALA A 45 4.36 -26.96 25.32
N GLU A 46 5.68 -27.05 25.58
CA GLU A 46 6.56 -25.87 25.67
C GLU A 46 6.66 -25.12 24.35
N LEU A 47 6.86 -25.84 23.25
CA LEU A 47 6.91 -25.23 21.91
C LEU A 47 5.59 -24.57 21.53
N ASN A 48 4.48 -25.18 21.88
CA ASN A 48 3.14 -24.63 21.64
C ASN A 48 2.91 -23.33 22.46
N ASP A 49 3.35 -23.29 23.73
CA ASP A 49 3.28 -22.09 24.56
C ASP A 49 4.13 -20.96 23.99
N GLN A 50 5.36 -21.28 23.57
CA GLN A 50 6.25 -20.32 22.88
C GLN A 50 5.61 -19.80 21.58
N HIS A 51 4.99 -20.69 20.79
CA HIS A 51 4.31 -20.31 19.56
C HIS A 51 3.11 -19.37 19.82
N LEU A 52 2.28 -19.69 20.81
CA LEU A 52 1.14 -18.86 21.20
C LEU A 52 1.59 -17.47 21.70
N ARG A 53 2.66 -17.42 22.49
CA ARG A 53 3.26 -16.16 22.97
C ARG A 53 3.80 -15.34 21.82
N LEU A 54 4.56 -15.97 20.90
CA LEU A 54 5.09 -15.31 19.72
C LEU A 54 3.97 -14.76 18.80
N ALA A 55 2.89 -15.54 18.63
CA ALA A 55 1.74 -15.12 17.85
C ALA A 55 1.06 -13.87 18.47
N ALA A 56 0.89 -13.86 19.80
CA ALA A 56 0.34 -12.71 20.52
C ALA A 56 1.24 -11.48 20.41
N ASP A 57 2.56 -11.65 20.56
CA ASP A 57 3.54 -10.56 20.40
C ASP A 57 3.56 -10.01 18.97
N PHE A 58 3.46 -10.88 17.98
CA PHE A 58 3.37 -10.48 16.58
C PHE A 58 2.10 -9.67 16.27
N GLU A 59 0.94 -10.08 16.79
CA GLU A 59 -0.30 -9.31 16.66
C GLU A 59 -0.22 -7.94 17.34
N ASN A 60 0.40 -7.87 18.52
CA ASN A 60 0.64 -6.62 19.22
C ASN A 60 1.59 -5.70 18.46
N PHE A 61 2.68 -6.27 17.92
CA PHE A 61 3.62 -5.54 17.06
C PHE A 61 2.93 -4.98 15.82
N LYS A 62 2.12 -5.79 15.14
CA LYS A 62 1.37 -5.38 13.95
C LYS A 62 0.41 -4.21 14.23
N LYS A 63 -0.34 -4.29 15.35
CA LYS A 63 -1.24 -3.22 15.78
C LYS A 63 -0.48 -1.92 16.10
N ARG A 64 0.66 -2.04 16.81
CA ARG A 64 1.51 -0.89 17.14
C ARG A 64 2.09 -0.26 15.89
N SER A 65 2.67 -1.06 14.98
CA SER A 65 3.26 -0.60 13.73
C SER A 65 2.23 0.11 12.82
N ALA A 66 0.99 -0.39 12.78
CA ALA A 66 -0.09 0.27 12.05
C ALA A 66 -0.40 1.66 12.61
N ARG A 67 -0.51 1.81 13.94
CA ARG A 67 -0.74 3.09 14.61
C ARG A 67 0.42 4.08 14.41
N GLU A 68 1.66 3.60 14.53
CA GLU A 68 2.86 4.41 14.28
C GLU A 68 2.87 4.94 12.85
N ARG A 69 2.57 4.07 11.86
CA ARG A 69 2.48 4.47 10.45
C ARG A 69 1.40 5.54 10.21
N GLU A 70 0.23 5.38 10.81
CA GLU A 70 -0.86 6.36 10.71
C GLU A 70 -0.46 7.71 11.33
N ALA A 71 0.20 7.69 12.49
CA ALA A 71 0.73 8.89 13.12
C ALA A 71 1.78 9.60 12.26
N TYR A 72 2.70 8.86 11.62
CA TYR A 72 3.68 9.44 10.69
C TYR A 72 3.04 10.09 9.48
N ILE A 73 2.00 9.45 8.89
CA ILE A 73 1.27 10.03 7.75
C ILE A 73 0.57 11.33 8.18
N SER A 74 -0.09 11.33 9.34
CA SER A 74 -0.77 12.51 9.88
C SER A 74 0.21 13.65 10.13
N LEU A 75 1.37 13.39 10.73
CA LEU A 75 2.40 14.39 10.99
C LEU A 75 2.99 14.97 9.69
N ALA A 76 3.21 14.12 8.66
CA ALA A 76 3.70 14.57 7.37
C ALA A 76 2.70 15.52 6.67
N ASN A 77 1.40 15.19 6.74
CA ASN A 77 0.34 16.02 6.18
C ASN A 77 0.19 17.35 6.94
N GLU A 78 0.31 17.34 8.26
CA GLU A 78 0.26 18.54 9.10
C GLU A 78 1.39 19.50 8.72
N ARG A 79 2.61 19.01 8.58
CA ARG A 79 3.77 19.82 8.19
C ARG A 79 3.56 20.45 6.81
N PHE A 80 3.12 19.67 5.83
CA PHE A 80 2.82 20.19 4.49
C PHE A 80 1.69 21.21 4.51
N ALA A 81 0.64 20.99 5.32
CA ALA A 81 -0.44 21.95 5.47
C ALA A 81 0.06 23.31 6.03
N ILE A 82 0.95 23.29 7.03
CA ILE A 82 1.55 24.52 7.58
C ILE A 82 2.32 25.28 6.51
N ASP A 83 3.13 24.57 5.69
CA ASP A 83 3.89 25.19 4.60
C ASP A 83 2.96 25.84 3.55
N ILE A 84 1.79 25.24 3.29
CA ILE A 84 0.79 25.81 2.37
C ILE A 84 0.04 27.01 2.99
N LEU A 85 -0.23 26.98 4.29
CA LEU A 85 -0.88 28.11 4.97
C LEU A 85 -0.05 29.38 4.87
N GLU A 86 1.28 29.30 4.90
CA GLU A 86 2.14 30.45 4.67
C GLU A 86 1.91 31.09 3.28
N VAL A 87 1.64 30.27 2.27
CA VAL A 87 1.30 30.75 0.92
C VAL A 87 -0.04 31.46 0.92
N VAL A 88 -1.06 30.90 1.63
CA VAL A 88 -2.40 31.48 1.77
C VAL A 88 -2.33 32.86 2.44
N ASP A 89 -1.57 33.00 3.53
CA ASP A 89 -1.36 34.27 4.23
C ASP A 89 -0.77 35.35 3.31
N ASN A 90 0.16 34.95 2.44
CA ASN A 90 0.75 35.88 1.46
C ASN A 90 -0.26 36.29 0.38
N PHE A 91 -1.15 35.37 -0.07
CA PHE A 91 -2.25 35.73 -0.97
C PHE A 91 -3.21 36.73 -0.32
N GLU A 92 -3.61 36.50 0.93
CA GLU A 92 -4.48 37.44 1.65
C GLU A 92 -3.83 38.83 1.80
N ARG A 93 -2.52 38.87 2.02
CA ARG A 93 -1.78 40.12 2.10
C ARG A 93 -1.74 40.83 0.74
N ALA A 94 -1.49 40.11 -0.34
CA ALA A 94 -1.47 40.67 -1.68
C ALA A 94 -2.83 41.23 -2.12
N LEU A 95 -3.92 40.55 -1.74
CA LEU A 95 -5.29 41.01 -2.03
C LEU A 95 -5.68 42.28 -1.27
N LYS A 96 -5.01 42.62 -0.16
CA LYS A 96 -5.22 43.84 0.62
C LYS A 96 -4.32 45.01 0.15
N ALA A 97 -3.34 44.74 -0.72
CA ALA A 97 -2.43 45.74 -1.27
C ALA A 97 -3.08 46.47 -2.45
N ASP A 98 -2.48 47.62 -2.79
CA ASP A 98 -2.91 48.43 -3.94
C ASP A 98 -2.61 47.70 -5.27
N ASP A 99 -3.46 47.90 -6.27
CA ASP A 99 -3.34 47.25 -7.60
C ASP A 99 -2.02 47.52 -8.33
N THR A 100 -1.32 48.58 -7.99
CA THR A 100 -0.06 48.97 -8.62
C THR A 100 1.07 47.96 -8.46
N HIS A 101 1.06 47.18 -7.35
CA HIS A 101 2.09 46.18 -7.04
C HIS A 101 1.57 44.74 -7.06
N LEU A 102 0.33 44.55 -7.46
CA LEU A 102 -0.34 43.25 -7.43
C LEU A 102 0.43 42.18 -8.23
N ARG A 103 0.92 42.54 -9.42
CA ARG A 103 1.68 41.60 -10.27
C ARG A 103 2.98 41.11 -9.60
N GLU A 104 3.72 42.03 -8.98
CA GLU A 104 4.94 41.70 -8.23
C GLU A 104 4.62 40.81 -7.02
N GLY A 105 3.56 41.14 -6.29
CA GLY A 105 3.09 40.34 -5.18
C GLY A 105 2.73 38.90 -5.59
N ILE A 106 2.01 38.72 -6.70
CA ILE A 106 1.66 37.40 -7.24
C ILE A 106 2.93 36.60 -7.65
N GLN A 107 3.93 37.27 -8.27
CA GLN A 107 5.19 36.63 -8.62
C GLN A 107 5.95 36.14 -7.38
N GLN A 108 5.99 36.96 -6.32
CA GLN A 108 6.62 36.55 -5.05
C GLN A 108 5.91 35.35 -4.42
N ILE A 109 4.57 35.32 -4.44
CA ILE A 109 3.77 34.18 -3.95
C ILE A 109 4.04 32.92 -4.77
N GLN A 110 4.12 33.05 -6.09
CA GLN A 110 4.48 31.93 -6.97
C GLN A 110 5.86 31.36 -6.64
N GLN A 111 6.84 32.22 -6.38
CA GLN A 111 8.19 31.79 -5.99
C GLN A 111 8.19 31.10 -4.62
N LEU A 112 7.42 31.65 -3.65
CA LEU A 112 7.26 31.03 -2.34
C LEU A 112 6.64 29.63 -2.47
N LEU A 113 5.54 29.51 -3.21
CA LEU A 113 4.88 28.23 -3.45
C LEU A 113 5.84 27.20 -4.08
N ASN A 114 6.59 27.60 -5.10
CA ASN A 114 7.58 26.74 -5.73
C ASN A 114 8.67 26.30 -4.72
N THR A 115 9.11 27.19 -3.85
CA THR A 115 10.08 26.88 -2.80
C THR A 115 9.53 25.88 -1.80
N GLN A 116 8.28 26.05 -1.37
CA GLN A 116 7.62 25.11 -0.45
C GLN A 116 7.42 23.73 -1.10
N LEU A 117 7.04 23.68 -2.38
CA LEU A 117 6.96 22.43 -3.12
C LEU A 117 8.31 21.69 -3.17
N LEU A 118 9.39 22.42 -3.51
CA LEU A 118 10.74 21.85 -3.55
C LEU A 118 11.20 21.32 -2.18
N ARG A 119 10.93 22.05 -1.09
CA ARG A 119 11.24 21.60 0.29
C ARG A 119 10.55 20.28 0.64
N ASN A 120 9.36 20.07 0.10
CA ASN A 120 8.59 18.84 0.28
C ASN A 120 8.91 17.76 -0.78
N GLY A 121 10.01 17.92 -1.52
CA GLY A 121 10.48 16.95 -2.53
C GLY A 121 9.63 16.92 -3.80
N ILE A 122 8.77 17.93 -4.02
CA ILE A 122 7.94 18.06 -5.22
C ILE A 122 8.66 18.95 -6.24
N THR A 123 9.02 18.36 -7.38
CA THR A 123 9.71 19.04 -8.46
C THR A 123 8.86 19.11 -9.72
N PRO A 124 8.84 20.24 -10.44
CA PRO A 124 8.16 20.30 -11.72
C PRO A 124 8.87 19.43 -12.75
N LEU A 125 8.11 18.82 -13.64
CA LEU A 125 8.62 18.15 -14.83
C LEU A 125 8.86 19.23 -15.90
N ASP A 126 10.00 19.16 -16.55
CA ASP A 126 10.34 20.03 -17.66
C ASP A 126 10.06 19.26 -18.97
N ALA A 127 8.88 19.50 -19.54
CA ALA A 127 8.40 18.79 -20.71
C ALA A 127 8.65 19.55 -22.02
N GLN A 128 8.73 20.88 -21.99
CA GLN A 128 8.75 21.72 -23.19
C GLN A 128 9.99 21.47 -24.06
N LYS A 129 9.78 21.31 -25.37
CA LYS A 129 10.83 21.02 -26.38
C LYS A 129 11.59 19.71 -26.17
N LYS A 130 11.07 18.81 -25.32
CA LYS A 130 11.64 17.47 -25.14
C LYS A 130 10.84 16.44 -25.93
N GLN A 131 11.43 15.28 -26.12
CA GLN A 131 10.73 14.11 -26.64
C GLN A 131 9.62 13.68 -25.70
N PHE A 132 8.48 13.32 -26.27
CA PHE A 132 7.38 12.78 -25.49
C PHE A 132 7.79 11.49 -24.77
N ASN A 133 7.56 11.48 -23.46
CA ASN A 133 7.82 10.33 -22.61
C ASN A 133 6.52 9.88 -21.93
N PRO A 134 5.97 8.70 -22.26
CA PRO A 134 4.73 8.20 -21.66
C PRO A 134 4.79 8.03 -20.13
N ALA A 135 5.98 7.91 -19.56
CA ALA A 135 6.16 7.77 -18.10
C ALA A 135 5.96 9.10 -17.34
N GLU A 136 6.06 10.25 -18.02
CA GLU A 136 6.00 11.59 -17.41
C GLU A 136 4.96 12.50 -18.07
N HIS A 137 4.56 12.21 -19.31
CA HIS A 137 3.72 13.08 -20.14
C HIS A 137 2.42 12.38 -20.54
N GLU A 138 1.36 13.17 -20.62
CA GLU A 138 0.05 12.81 -21.17
C GLU A 138 -0.19 13.66 -22.43
N ALA A 139 -0.19 13.05 -23.62
CA ALA A 139 -0.47 13.75 -24.87
C ALA A 139 -1.98 14.02 -25.00
N ILE A 140 -2.38 15.28 -24.92
CA ILE A 140 -3.78 15.71 -25.05
C ILE A 140 -4.13 16.20 -26.46
N ALA A 141 -3.13 16.62 -27.24
CA ALA A 141 -3.29 17.07 -28.60
C ALA A 141 -2.07 16.69 -29.46
N HIS A 142 -2.32 16.50 -30.76
CA HIS A 142 -1.30 16.37 -31.76
C HIS A 142 -1.43 17.51 -32.76
N VAL A 143 -0.39 18.32 -32.89
CA VAL A 143 -0.36 19.53 -33.73
C VAL A 143 0.69 19.40 -34.84
N THR A 144 0.41 19.95 -36.02
CA THR A 144 1.40 20.06 -37.09
C THR A 144 2.36 21.20 -36.71
N SER A 145 3.66 20.94 -36.73
CA SER A 145 4.68 21.93 -36.43
C SER A 145 5.97 21.60 -37.17
N ASP A 146 6.90 22.54 -37.22
CA ASP A 146 8.22 22.36 -37.87
C ASP A 146 9.17 21.50 -36.97
N GLU A 147 8.79 21.20 -35.76
CA GLU A 147 9.55 20.32 -34.87
C GLU A 147 9.36 18.85 -35.27
N PRO A 148 10.35 17.99 -35.02
CA PRO A 148 10.27 16.58 -35.30
C PRO A 148 9.04 15.92 -34.64
N ALA A 149 8.47 14.91 -35.33
CA ALA A 149 7.36 14.15 -34.77
C ALA A 149 7.71 13.56 -33.41
N GLY A 150 6.79 13.64 -32.44
CA GLY A 150 6.99 13.19 -31.07
C GLY A 150 7.60 14.24 -30.13
N THR A 151 7.95 15.44 -30.60
CA THR A 151 8.44 16.53 -29.75
C THR A 151 7.28 17.24 -29.07
N VAL A 152 7.43 17.55 -27.78
CA VAL A 152 6.48 18.37 -27.03
C VAL A 152 6.59 19.83 -27.47
N ILE A 153 5.50 20.35 -28.02
CA ILE A 153 5.41 21.72 -28.52
C ILE A 153 4.99 22.69 -27.42
N ASP A 154 3.97 22.30 -26.66
CA ASP A 154 3.40 23.13 -25.60
C ASP A 154 3.01 22.30 -24.39
N GLU A 155 3.13 22.91 -23.23
CA GLU A 155 2.73 22.34 -21.94
C GLU A 155 1.46 23.04 -21.44
N VAL A 156 0.30 22.42 -21.66
CA VAL A 156 -1.00 22.96 -21.25
C VAL A 156 -1.15 22.93 -19.72
N SER A 157 -0.62 21.89 -19.08
CA SER A 157 -0.63 21.76 -17.65
C SER A 157 0.66 21.12 -17.17
N ARG A 158 1.37 21.82 -16.27
CA ARG A 158 2.66 21.37 -15.74
C ARG A 158 2.55 20.05 -14.98
N GLY A 159 3.46 19.13 -15.28
CA GLY A 159 3.62 17.90 -14.54
C GLY A 159 4.45 18.10 -13.27
N TYR A 160 4.28 17.20 -12.29
CA TYR A 160 5.04 17.20 -11.05
C TYR A 160 5.45 15.80 -10.63
N ARG A 161 6.64 15.71 -10.07
CA ARG A 161 7.19 14.50 -9.47
C ARG A 161 7.48 14.75 -7.99
N MET A 162 7.18 13.77 -7.15
CA MET A 162 7.55 13.77 -5.74
C MET A 162 8.59 12.67 -5.53
N HIS A 163 9.80 13.05 -5.18
CA HIS A 163 10.96 12.16 -5.18
C HIS A 163 11.09 11.43 -6.54
N ASP A 164 10.98 10.11 -6.56
CA ASP A 164 11.07 9.29 -7.77
C ASP A 164 9.70 8.97 -8.41
N LYS A 165 8.60 9.42 -7.82
CA LYS A 165 7.24 9.11 -8.28
C LYS A 165 6.60 10.31 -8.97
N VAL A 166 6.11 10.12 -10.21
CA VAL A 166 5.24 11.09 -10.87
C VAL A 166 3.89 11.12 -10.15
N ILE A 167 3.54 12.29 -9.59
CA ILE A 167 2.27 12.53 -8.90
C ILE A 167 1.24 13.19 -9.81
N ARG A 168 1.71 13.84 -10.89
CA ARG A 168 0.88 14.46 -11.92
C ARG A 168 1.64 14.46 -13.23
N TYR A 169 1.07 13.87 -14.27
CA TYR A 169 1.61 13.92 -15.61
C TYR A 169 1.54 15.33 -16.20
N ALA A 170 2.56 15.71 -16.99
CA ALA A 170 2.48 16.94 -17.77
C ALA A 170 1.51 16.73 -18.95
N LYS A 171 0.49 17.58 -19.05
CA LYS A 171 -0.43 17.55 -20.21
C LYS A 171 0.16 18.37 -21.33
N VAL A 172 0.47 17.70 -22.43
CA VAL A 172 1.28 18.28 -23.51
C VAL A 172 0.61 18.14 -24.87
N ALA A 173 0.90 19.11 -25.73
CA ALA A 173 0.66 19.01 -27.16
C ALA A 173 1.94 18.51 -27.85
N VAL A 174 1.80 17.47 -28.70
CA VAL A 174 2.91 16.78 -29.36
C VAL A 174 2.91 17.06 -30.85
N SER A 175 4.09 17.27 -31.42
CA SER A 175 4.26 17.46 -32.88
C SER A 175 3.93 16.17 -33.65
N LYS A 176 3.20 16.33 -34.75
CA LYS A 176 3.09 15.31 -35.82
C LYS A 176 4.22 15.39 -36.83
N GLY A 177 5.08 16.41 -36.76
CA GLY A 177 5.99 16.78 -37.80
C GLY A 177 5.30 17.60 -38.89
N ASN A 178 6.09 18.11 -39.85
CA ASN A 178 5.60 18.83 -41.01
C ASN A 178 5.48 17.84 -42.18
N ASN A 179 4.25 17.59 -42.70
CA ASN A 179 3.98 16.66 -43.77
C ASN A 179 4.53 17.12 -45.16
N ASN A 180 5.23 18.26 -45.18
CA ASN A 180 5.73 18.80 -46.46
C ASN A 180 6.98 18.08 -47.04
N ASN A 181 7.50 17.03 -46.38
CA ASN A 181 8.68 16.29 -46.82
C ASN A 181 8.39 14.89 -47.39
N GLN A 182 7.14 14.57 -47.75
CA GLN A 182 6.81 13.27 -48.36
C GLN A 182 6.39 13.39 -49.84
N GLU A 183 6.84 14.39 -50.57
CA GLU A 183 6.75 14.39 -52.05
C GLU A 183 8.11 14.74 -52.66
N VAL A 184 8.98 13.74 -52.77
CA VAL A 184 9.98 13.64 -53.87
C VAL A 184 10.17 12.17 -54.21
#